data_3ff77b4ee6b6252d14274c41dfc89d32
#
_entry.id   3ff77b4ee6b6252d14274c41dfc89d32
#
_cell.length_a   1.000
_cell.length_b   1.000
_cell.length_c   1.000
_cell.angle_alpha   90.00
_cell.angle_beta   90.00
_cell.angle_gamma   90.00
#
_symmetry.space_group_name_H-M   'P 1'
#
loop_
_entity.id
_entity.type
_entity.pdbx_description
1 polymer ?
#
loop_
_entity_poly.entity_id
_entity_poly.type
_entity_poly.pdbx_seq_one_letter_code
_entity_poly.pdbx_strand_id
1 'polypeptide(L)'
;MSDFLLETGRQTLMLELQEASRLPERLGEDFVRAANTIIHCEGKVIVAGIGKSGHIGKKIAATLASTGTPAFFVHPAEALHGDLGMIESRDVMLFISYSGSAKELDLIIPRLQEKSVALLAMTGKSRSPLALAAKAPLDISVEREACPMHLAPTSSTVNTLMMGDALAMAVMQARGFNEEDFARSHPAGALGARLLNKVHHLMRTDDAIPQVKLDTSVMDAMLELSRTGLGLVAVCDDDGYVKGVFTDGDLRRWLVDGGKLETDVSDAMTQGGLTLNAESRAIEAKEVLMKRKITAAPVVDDTGRLCGAINLQDFYQAGII
;
A
#
# COMPACT_ATOMS: atom_id res chain seq x y z
N MET A 1 42.06 -1.21 13.89
CA MET A 1 40.94 -0.24 13.69
C MET A 1 39.71 -0.94 13.13
N SER A 2 39.77 -1.65 11.99
CA SER A 2 38.65 -2.37 11.36
C SER A 2 37.99 -3.39 12.29
N ASP A 3 38.77 -4.24 12.94
CA ASP A 3 38.26 -5.30 13.83
C ASP A 3 37.56 -4.71 15.07
N PHE A 4 38.08 -3.60 15.61
CA PHE A 4 37.45 -2.88 16.71
C PHE A 4 36.07 -2.32 16.30
N LEU A 5 35.95 -1.72 15.13
CA LEU A 5 34.68 -1.19 14.64
C LEU A 5 33.64 -2.30 14.41
N LEU A 6 34.06 -3.42 13.81
CA LEU A 6 33.19 -4.59 13.60
C LEU A 6 32.72 -5.18 14.92
N GLU A 7 33.63 -5.34 15.87
CA GLU A 7 33.30 -5.91 17.17
C GLU A 7 32.34 -5.00 17.96
N THR A 8 32.61 -3.69 17.98
CA THR A 8 31.69 -2.71 18.62
C THR A 8 30.30 -2.74 17.98
N GLY A 9 30.22 -2.81 16.62
CA GLY A 9 28.95 -2.94 15.92
C GLY A 9 28.20 -4.21 16.30
N ARG A 10 28.88 -5.36 16.33
CA ARG A 10 28.27 -6.64 16.75
C ARG A 10 27.75 -6.58 18.18
N GLN A 11 28.54 -6.07 19.11
CA GLN A 11 28.15 -5.93 20.51
C GLN A 11 26.90 -5.05 20.68
N THR A 12 26.84 -3.94 19.95
CA THR A 12 25.66 -3.06 19.93
C THR A 12 24.40 -3.82 19.48
N LEU A 13 24.47 -4.49 18.31
CA LEU A 13 23.35 -5.26 17.78
C LEU A 13 22.92 -6.41 18.71
N MET A 14 23.88 -7.15 19.27
CA MET A 14 23.57 -8.25 20.20
C MET A 14 22.88 -7.75 21.45
N LEU A 15 23.28 -6.59 21.98
CA LEU A 15 22.66 -6.02 23.15
C LEU A 15 21.23 -5.53 22.86
N GLU A 16 21.01 -4.85 21.73
CA GLU A 16 19.66 -4.44 21.31
C GLU A 16 18.74 -5.64 21.13
N LEU A 17 19.22 -6.72 20.49
CA LEU A 17 18.48 -7.97 20.34
C LEU A 17 18.14 -8.61 21.71
N GLN A 18 19.09 -8.63 22.64
CA GLN A 18 18.87 -9.16 23.98
C GLN A 18 17.79 -8.38 24.74
N GLU A 19 17.81 -7.05 24.68
CA GLU A 19 16.80 -6.21 25.32
C GLU A 19 15.42 -6.38 24.64
N ALA A 20 15.38 -6.42 23.32
CA ALA A 20 14.17 -6.60 22.56
C ALA A 20 13.53 -7.98 22.75
N SER A 21 14.32 -9.04 22.95
CA SER A 21 13.82 -10.41 23.16
C SER A 21 12.91 -10.57 24.38
N ARG A 22 12.93 -9.59 25.29
CA ARG A 22 12.09 -9.56 26.51
C ARG A 22 10.73 -8.91 26.30
N LEU A 23 10.50 -8.22 25.15
CA LEU A 23 9.23 -7.55 24.88
C LEU A 23 8.02 -8.50 24.82
N PRO A 24 8.10 -9.69 24.22
CA PRO A 24 6.96 -10.61 24.16
C PRO A 24 6.39 -10.96 25.54
N GLU A 25 7.25 -11.09 26.55
CA GLU A 25 6.84 -11.41 27.93
C GLU A 25 6.13 -10.27 28.64
N ARG A 26 6.23 -9.03 28.10
CA ARG A 26 5.56 -7.83 28.62
C ARG A 26 4.20 -7.58 28.01
N LEU A 27 3.83 -8.36 26.99
CA LEU A 27 2.51 -8.27 26.40
C LEU A 27 1.49 -8.93 27.32
N GLY A 28 0.62 -8.12 27.91
CA GLY A 28 -0.38 -8.54 28.87
C GLY A 28 -1.68 -7.73 28.71
N GLU A 29 -2.41 -7.61 29.81
CA GLU A 29 -3.71 -6.91 29.82
C GLU A 29 -3.63 -5.45 29.36
N ASP A 30 -2.52 -4.76 29.68
CA ASP A 30 -2.33 -3.37 29.24
C ASP A 30 -2.17 -3.27 27.72
N PHE A 31 -1.49 -4.23 27.09
CA PHE A 31 -1.40 -4.29 25.63
C PHE A 31 -2.77 -4.52 25.00
N VAL A 32 -3.53 -5.47 25.51
CA VAL A 32 -4.91 -5.75 25.04
C VAL A 32 -5.80 -4.52 25.23
N ARG A 33 -5.68 -3.84 26.37
CA ARG A 33 -6.44 -2.62 26.68
C ARG A 33 -6.07 -1.47 25.75
N ALA A 34 -4.77 -1.30 25.44
CA ALA A 34 -4.30 -0.31 24.48
C ALA A 34 -4.83 -0.59 23.07
N ALA A 35 -4.71 -1.83 22.58
CA ALA A 35 -5.23 -2.25 21.29
C ALA A 35 -6.74 -2.02 21.19
N ASN A 36 -7.51 -2.46 22.16
CA ASN A 36 -8.96 -2.25 22.20
C ASN A 36 -9.34 -0.76 22.23
N THR A 37 -8.58 0.07 22.96
CA THR A 37 -8.83 1.51 22.98
C THR A 37 -8.64 2.14 21.61
N ILE A 38 -7.64 1.68 20.83
CA ILE A 38 -7.42 2.13 19.45
C ILE A 38 -8.49 1.56 18.49
N ILE A 39 -8.87 0.29 18.63
CA ILE A 39 -9.89 -0.34 17.79
C ILE A 39 -11.22 0.42 17.89
N HIS A 40 -11.61 0.83 19.10
CA HIS A 40 -12.85 1.56 19.36
C HIS A 40 -12.71 3.09 19.29
N CYS A 41 -11.58 3.60 18.82
CA CYS A 41 -11.37 5.02 18.61
C CYS A 41 -12.26 5.53 17.46
N GLU A 42 -13.18 6.45 17.76
CA GLU A 42 -14.07 7.07 16.76
C GLU A 42 -13.42 8.27 16.05
N GLY A 43 -12.30 8.76 16.58
CA GLY A 43 -11.51 9.86 16.03
C GLY A 43 -10.19 9.37 15.42
N LYS A 44 -9.10 9.95 15.89
CA LYS A 44 -7.74 9.70 15.42
C LYS A 44 -6.84 9.26 16.57
N VAL A 45 -5.79 8.50 16.26
CA VAL A 45 -4.71 8.22 17.20
C VAL A 45 -3.65 9.30 17.05
N ILE A 46 -3.44 10.07 18.09
CA ILE A 46 -2.45 11.15 18.13
C ILE A 46 -1.23 10.63 18.87
N VAL A 47 -0.11 10.53 18.17
CA VAL A 47 1.14 10.07 18.77
C VAL A 47 1.98 11.28 19.13
N ALA A 48 2.52 11.32 20.35
CA ALA A 48 3.35 12.42 20.81
C ALA A 48 4.62 11.91 21.51
N GLY A 49 5.69 12.68 21.42
CA GLY A 49 6.97 12.38 22.08
C GLY A 49 8.03 13.41 21.74
N ILE A 50 9.08 13.50 22.59
CA ILE A 50 10.16 14.49 22.46
C ILE A 50 11.46 13.79 22.05
N GLY A 51 12.28 14.45 21.23
CA GLY A 51 13.59 13.96 20.82
C GLY A 51 13.53 12.59 20.10
N LYS A 52 14.30 11.61 20.58
CA LYS A 52 14.33 10.25 19.99
C LYS A 52 12.96 9.59 20.05
N SER A 53 12.22 9.72 21.15
CA SER A 53 10.83 9.23 21.27
C SER A 53 9.90 9.86 20.23
N GLY A 54 10.08 11.15 19.93
CA GLY A 54 9.32 11.83 18.87
C GLY A 54 9.62 11.28 17.47
N HIS A 55 10.88 10.99 17.16
CA HIS A 55 11.24 10.39 15.87
C HIS A 55 10.61 9.00 15.69
N ILE A 56 10.66 8.17 16.72
CA ILE A 56 9.99 6.86 16.68
C ILE A 56 8.47 7.03 16.65
N GLY A 57 7.92 7.99 17.41
CA GLY A 57 6.50 8.32 17.42
C GLY A 57 5.96 8.71 16.04
N LYS A 58 6.72 9.48 15.26
CA LYS A 58 6.37 9.79 13.85
C LYS A 58 6.26 8.52 13.01
N LYS A 59 7.21 7.58 13.18
CA LYS A 59 7.15 6.29 12.46
C LYS A 59 5.93 5.47 12.88
N ILE A 60 5.63 5.40 14.17
CA ILE A 60 4.46 4.65 14.68
C ILE A 60 3.15 5.27 14.14
N ALA A 61 3.02 6.60 14.16
CA ALA A 61 1.87 7.29 13.58
C ALA A 61 1.70 6.97 12.08
N ALA A 62 2.79 7.01 11.32
CA ALA A 62 2.78 6.66 9.91
C ALA A 62 2.39 5.19 9.67
N THR A 63 2.90 4.26 10.50
CA THR A 63 2.52 2.84 10.42
C THR A 63 1.04 2.64 10.69
N LEU A 64 0.50 3.22 11.77
CA LEU A 64 -0.94 3.17 12.08
C LEU A 64 -1.78 3.71 10.92
N ALA A 65 -1.43 4.88 10.38
CA ALA A 65 -2.14 5.49 9.25
C ALA A 65 -2.12 4.59 8.01
N SER A 66 -0.96 4.02 7.68
CA SER A 66 -0.81 3.14 6.50
C SER A 66 -1.47 1.77 6.66
N THR A 67 -1.81 1.38 7.88
CA THR A 67 -2.48 0.11 8.21
C THR A 67 -3.94 0.29 8.66
N GLY A 68 -4.58 1.39 8.25
CA GLY A 68 -6.02 1.59 8.38
C GLY A 68 -6.49 2.23 9.69
N THR A 69 -5.57 2.73 10.52
CA THR A 69 -5.92 3.52 11.72
C THR A 69 -5.59 4.99 11.46
N PRO A 70 -6.57 5.90 11.37
CA PRO A 70 -6.29 7.33 11.23
C PRO A 70 -5.38 7.81 12.35
N ALA A 71 -4.16 8.24 12.03
CA ALA A 71 -3.17 8.64 13.02
C ALA A 71 -2.24 9.73 12.48
N PHE A 72 -1.75 10.58 13.38
CA PHE A 72 -0.73 11.57 13.08
C PHE A 72 0.12 11.88 14.32
N PHE A 73 1.25 12.53 14.10
CA PHE A 73 2.17 12.90 15.15
C PHE A 73 2.02 14.37 15.51
N VAL A 74 2.00 14.68 16.80
CA VAL A 74 2.05 16.05 17.35
C VAL A 74 3.26 16.19 18.25
N HIS A 75 4.08 17.22 18.04
CA HIS A 75 5.18 17.51 18.94
C HIS A 75 4.65 18.14 20.22
N PRO A 76 5.04 17.66 21.44
CA PRO A 76 4.52 18.19 22.70
C PRO A 76 4.69 19.71 22.88
N ALA A 77 5.76 20.30 22.38
CA ALA A 77 5.94 21.75 22.42
C ALA A 77 4.88 22.47 21.55
N GLU A 78 4.64 22.00 20.34
CA GLU A 78 3.61 22.57 19.44
C GLU A 78 2.21 22.39 20.05
N ALA A 79 1.97 21.22 20.67
CA ALA A 79 0.73 20.97 21.41
C ALA A 79 0.43 22.09 22.43
N LEU A 80 1.43 22.49 23.21
CA LEU A 80 1.30 23.55 24.22
C LEU A 80 1.17 24.96 23.61
N HIS A 81 1.53 25.14 22.35
CA HIS A 81 1.41 26.41 21.62
C HIS A 81 0.20 26.51 20.69
N GLY A 82 -0.76 25.57 20.81
CA GLY A 82 -2.04 25.66 20.11
C GLY A 82 -2.58 24.34 19.55
N ASP A 83 -1.72 23.36 19.20
CA ASP A 83 -2.14 22.14 18.56
C ASP A 83 -3.00 21.22 19.45
N LEU A 84 -3.05 21.45 20.78
CA LEU A 84 -4.08 20.83 21.63
C LEU A 84 -5.52 21.15 21.18
N GLY A 85 -5.72 22.19 20.38
CA GLY A 85 -6.98 22.53 19.75
C GLY A 85 -7.48 21.49 18.75
N MET A 86 -6.56 20.74 18.12
CA MET A 86 -6.88 19.68 17.16
C MET A 86 -7.36 18.38 17.82
N ILE A 87 -7.23 18.25 19.14
CA ILE A 87 -7.49 17.02 19.90
C ILE A 87 -8.91 17.09 20.46
N GLU A 88 -9.71 16.08 20.13
CA GLU A 88 -11.10 15.94 20.54
C GLU A 88 -11.29 14.76 21.50
N SER A 89 -12.40 14.73 22.24
CA SER A 89 -12.74 13.65 23.19
C SER A 89 -12.84 12.26 22.56
N ARG A 90 -13.15 12.19 21.27
CA ARG A 90 -13.23 10.93 20.50
C ARG A 90 -11.86 10.41 20.02
N ASP A 91 -10.78 11.18 20.23
CA ASP A 91 -9.43 10.79 19.86
C ASP A 91 -8.77 9.96 20.98
N VAL A 92 -7.69 9.29 20.61
CA VAL A 92 -6.79 8.58 21.54
C VAL A 92 -5.40 9.22 21.45
N MET A 93 -4.84 9.59 22.58
CA MET A 93 -3.46 10.07 22.67
C MET A 93 -2.54 8.90 23.07
N LEU A 94 -1.53 8.60 22.25
CA LEU A 94 -0.41 7.73 22.58
C LEU A 94 0.83 8.58 22.86
N PHE A 95 1.18 8.73 24.13
CA PHE A 95 2.35 9.50 24.52
C PHE A 95 3.55 8.60 24.77
N ILE A 96 4.69 8.93 24.16
CA ILE A 96 5.95 8.18 24.25
C ILE A 96 6.97 8.99 25.05
N SER A 97 7.32 8.49 26.24
CA SER A 97 8.35 9.10 27.08
C SER A 97 9.02 8.03 27.93
N TYR A 98 10.30 7.78 27.68
CA TYR A 98 11.02 6.73 28.43
C TYR A 98 11.04 7.00 29.95
N SER A 99 11.31 8.23 30.37
CA SER A 99 11.27 8.62 31.78
C SER A 99 9.85 8.77 32.35
N GLY A 100 8.87 9.06 31.44
CA GLY A 100 7.49 9.31 31.82
C GLY A 100 7.27 10.57 32.68
N SER A 101 8.24 11.48 32.72
CA SER A 101 8.24 12.67 33.63
C SER A 101 8.79 13.93 32.94
N ALA A 102 8.54 14.08 31.63
CA ALA A 102 8.88 15.31 30.93
C ALA A 102 8.00 16.48 31.42
N LYS A 103 8.56 17.69 31.47
CA LYS A 103 7.84 18.90 31.97
C LYS A 103 6.58 19.22 31.19
N GLU A 104 6.57 18.92 29.91
CA GLU A 104 5.41 19.12 29.02
C GLU A 104 4.22 18.23 29.46
N LEU A 105 4.50 17.06 30.05
CA LEU A 105 3.45 16.17 30.56
C LEU A 105 2.65 16.79 31.69
N ASP A 106 3.26 17.58 32.55
CA ASP A 106 2.60 18.25 33.69
C ASP A 106 1.50 19.21 33.20
N LEU A 107 1.63 19.73 31.98
CA LEU A 107 0.65 20.63 31.36
C LEU A 107 -0.31 19.89 30.43
N ILE A 108 0.16 18.88 29.70
CA ILE A 108 -0.63 18.16 28.71
C ILE A 108 -1.62 17.19 29.36
N ILE A 109 -1.18 16.40 30.37
CA ILE A 109 -2.04 15.38 31.00
C ILE A 109 -3.34 15.98 31.55
N PRO A 110 -3.31 17.09 32.36
CA PRO A 110 -4.55 17.69 32.86
C PRO A 110 -5.48 18.14 31.73
N ARG A 111 -4.96 18.67 30.62
CA ARG A 111 -5.77 19.12 29.48
C ARG A 111 -6.42 17.95 28.74
N LEU A 112 -5.74 16.82 28.59
CA LEU A 112 -6.33 15.61 28.03
C LEU A 112 -7.45 15.06 28.92
N GLN A 113 -7.25 15.10 30.24
CA GLN A 113 -8.27 14.69 31.22
C GLN A 113 -9.50 15.58 31.18
N GLU A 114 -9.33 16.91 31.15
CA GLU A 114 -10.42 17.88 30.99
C GLU A 114 -11.24 17.61 29.72
N LYS A 115 -10.59 17.24 28.63
CA LYS A 115 -11.21 16.90 27.36
C LYS A 115 -11.75 15.46 27.31
N SER A 116 -11.54 14.66 28.34
CA SER A 116 -11.89 13.23 28.37
C SER A 116 -11.23 12.39 27.26
N VAL A 117 -10.04 12.77 26.81
CA VAL A 117 -9.25 12.06 25.80
C VAL A 117 -8.62 10.82 26.42
N ALA A 118 -8.76 9.66 25.80
CA ALA A 118 -8.13 8.43 26.26
C ALA A 118 -6.60 8.53 26.08
N LEU A 119 -5.85 8.45 27.20
CA LEU A 119 -4.40 8.50 27.20
C LEU A 119 -3.82 7.07 27.26
N LEU A 120 -2.99 6.72 26.31
CA LEU A 120 -2.11 5.56 26.27
C LEU A 120 -0.67 6.01 26.47
N ALA A 121 0.18 5.17 27.05
CA ALA A 121 1.57 5.50 27.30
C ALA A 121 2.52 4.41 26.80
N MET A 122 3.67 4.81 26.25
CA MET A 122 4.85 3.94 26.15
C MET A 122 5.94 4.54 27.03
N THR A 123 6.34 3.82 28.08
CA THR A 123 7.32 4.31 29.07
C THR A 123 8.17 3.18 29.62
N GLY A 124 9.42 3.49 29.98
CA GLY A 124 10.32 2.57 30.69
C GLY A 124 10.16 2.62 32.21
N LYS A 125 9.21 3.43 32.72
CA LYS A 125 9.03 3.65 34.17
C LYS A 125 7.58 3.46 34.57
N SER A 126 7.24 2.28 35.07
CA SER A 126 5.86 1.87 35.40
C SER A 126 5.17 2.72 36.49
N ARG A 127 5.93 3.48 37.30
CA ARG A 127 5.41 4.37 38.35
C ARG A 127 5.57 5.85 38.00
N SER A 128 5.87 6.18 36.76
CA SER A 128 5.98 7.58 36.33
C SER A 128 4.61 8.28 36.27
N PRO A 129 4.57 9.62 36.34
CA PRO A 129 3.33 10.38 36.17
C PRO A 129 2.55 10.00 34.93
N LEU A 130 3.26 9.79 33.82
CA LEU A 130 2.66 9.35 32.55
C LEU A 130 2.00 7.97 32.67
N ALA A 131 2.71 6.98 33.25
CA ALA A 131 2.18 5.63 33.42
C ALA A 131 0.92 5.62 34.29
N LEU A 132 0.95 6.38 35.41
CA LEU A 132 -0.17 6.45 36.36
C LEU A 132 -1.41 7.18 35.77
N ALA A 133 -1.20 8.13 34.87
CA ALA A 133 -2.28 8.85 34.20
C ALA A 133 -2.87 8.09 33.01
N ALA A 134 -2.13 7.12 32.45
CA ALA A 134 -2.53 6.40 31.25
C ALA A 134 -3.56 5.30 31.56
N LYS A 135 -4.55 5.14 30.65
CA LYS A 135 -5.49 4.03 30.66
C LYS A 135 -4.81 2.67 30.45
N ALA A 136 -3.72 2.66 29.67
CA ALA A 136 -2.89 1.49 29.43
C ALA A 136 -1.42 1.92 29.24
N PRO A 137 -0.55 1.68 30.23
CA PRO A 137 0.87 1.91 30.14
C PRO A 137 1.58 0.69 29.53
N LEU A 138 2.20 0.87 28.35
CA LEU A 138 3.02 -0.15 27.68
C LEU A 138 4.47 -0.04 28.16
N ASP A 139 5.02 -1.13 28.67
CA ASP A 139 6.38 -1.19 29.20
C ASP A 139 7.41 -1.39 28.09
N ILE A 140 8.22 -0.34 27.85
CA ILE A 140 9.34 -0.33 26.90
C ILE A 140 10.70 -0.29 27.63
N SER A 141 10.75 -0.63 28.92
CA SER A 141 11.97 -0.55 29.71
C SER A 141 13.11 -1.40 29.15
N VAL A 142 14.33 -1.00 29.41
CA VAL A 142 15.54 -1.77 29.13
C VAL A 142 16.40 -1.83 30.36
N GLU A 143 17.19 -2.90 30.52
CA GLU A 143 18.18 -2.96 31.60
C GLU A 143 19.34 -2.00 31.29
N ARG A 144 19.73 -1.90 30.01
CA ARG A 144 20.80 -1.00 29.57
C ARG A 144 20.67 -0.58 28.11
N GLU A 145 21.18 0.60 27.84
CA GLU A 145 21.35 1.08 26.46
C GLU A 145 22.58 0.42 25.83
N ALA A 146 22.51 0.14 24.53
CA ALA A 146 23.63 -0.43 23.77
C ALA A 146 24.76 0.60 23.49
N CYS A 147 24.51 1.87 23.77
CA CYS A 147 25.53 2.90 23.75
C CYS A 147 26.67 2.55 24.75
N PRO A 148 27.95 2.59 24.35
CA PRO A 148 29.08 2.28 25.23
C PRO A 148 29.13 3.11 26.54
N MET A 149 28.58 4.34 26.49
CA MET A 149 28.44 5.22 27.65
C MET A 149 27.10 5.06 28.37
N HIS A 150 26.21 4.21 27.89
CA HIS A 150 24.84 4.02 28.40
C HIS A 150 23.98 5.31 28.45
N LEU A 151 24.33 6.33 27.66
CA LEU A 151 23.66 7.63 27.66
C LEU A 151 22.72 7.83 26.46
N ALA A 152 23.15 7.41 25.26
CA ALA A 152 22.35 7.58 24.08
C ALA A 152 21.23 6.53 24.00
N PRO A 153 19.97 6.93 23.80
CA PRO A 153 18.89 5.99 23.58
C PRO A 153 19.13 5.14 22.32
N THR A 154 19.23 3.84 22.51
CA THR A 154 19.48 2.79 21.51
C THR A 154 18.49 1.65 21.76
N SER A 155 18.77 0.72 22.65
CA SER A 155 17.87 -0.39 23.01
C SER A 155 16.45 0.10 23.37
N SER A 156 16.32 1.19 24.10
CA SER A 156 15.01 1.76 24.46
C SER A 156 14.23 2.27 23.23
N THR A 157 14.93 2.80 22.22
CA THR A 157 14.27 3.22 20.99
C THR A 157 13.86 2.04 20.10
N VAL A 158 14.64 0.96 20.08
CA VAL A 158 14.28 -0.30 19.43
C VAL A 158 13.03 -0.89 20.10
N ASN A 159 13.00 -1.00 21.43
CA ASN A 159 11.83 -1.48 22.17
C ASN A 159 10.59 -0.63 21.91
N THR A 160 10.72 0.69 21.84
CA THR A 160 9.62 1.60 21.51
C THR A 160 9.07 1.32 20.11
N LEU A 161 9.96 1.17 19.13
CA LEU A 161 9.59 0.89 17.74
C LEU A 161 8.86 -0.46 17.64
N MET A 162 9.44 -1.52 18.21
CA MET A 162 8.86 -2.87 18.16
C MET A 162 7.50 -2.95 18.86
N MET A 163 7.35 -2.31 20.02
CA MET A 163 6.08 -2.23 20.74
C MET A 163 5.02 -1.50 19.90
N GLY A 164 5.41 -0.41 19.23
CA GLY A 164 4.52 0.35 18.33
C GLY A 164 4.09 -0.46 17.11
N ASP A 165 5.00 -1.21 16.51
CA ASP A 165 4.68 -2.09 15.37
C ASP A 165 3.79 -3.25 15.81
N ALA A 166 4.07 -3.88 16.94
CA ALA A 166 3.22 -4.93 17.50
C ALA A 166 1.77 -4.41 17.73
N LEU A 167 1.64 -3.21 18.29
CA LEU A 167 0.33 -2.59 18.54
C LEU A 167 -0.39 -2.29 17.22
N ALA A 168 0.30 -1.70 16.23
CA ALA A 168 -0.27 -1.40 14.93
C ALA A 168 -0.72 -2.66 14.18
N MET A 169 0.09 -3.72 14.17
CA MET A 169 -0.25 -4.99 13.52
C MET A 169 -1.42 -5.70 14.21
N ALA A 170 -1.48 -5.70 15.54
CA ALA A 170 -2.60 -6.27 16.27
C ALA A 170 -3.92 -5.55 15.94
N VAL A 171 -3.92 -4.22 15.89
CA VAL A 171 -5.08 -3.40 15.52
C VAL A 171 -5.47 -3.62 14.05
N MET A 172 -4.50 -3.64 13.15
CA MET A 172 -4.70 -3.92 11.72
C MET A 172 -5.42 -5.25 11.50
N GLN A 173 -4.91 -6.31 12.12
CA GLN A 173 -5.49 -7.65 12.01
C GLN A 173 -6.89 -7.73 12.62
N ALA A 174 -7.10 -7.12 13.78
CA ALA A 174 -8.42 -7.10 14.45
C ALA A 174 -9.48 -6.34 13.63
N ARG A 175 -9.09 -5.37 12.82
CA ARG A 175 -9.97 -4.63 11.90
C ARG A 175 -10.23 -5.35 10.58
N GLY A 176 -9.57 -6.49 10.33
CA GLY A 176 -9.68 -7.21 9.06
C GLY A 176 -9.09 -6.44 7.87
N PHE A 177 -8.13 -5.52 8.11
CA PHE A 177 -7.48 -4.74 7.07
C PHE A 177 -6.72 -5.66 6.11
N ASN A 178 -6.97 -5.53 4.82
CA ASN A 178 -6.49 -6.44 3.79
C ASN A 178 -5.58 -5.74 2.76
N GLU A 179 -5.11 -6.49 1.75
CA GLU A 179 -4.22 -5.96 0.70
C GLU A 179 -4.87 -4.86 -0.13
N GLU A 180 -6.19 -4.92 -0.36
CA GLU A 180 -6.91 -3.87 -1.11
C GLU A 180 -6.95 -2.56 -0.34
N ASP A 181 -7.17 -2.64 0.98
CA ASP A 181 -7.15 -1.47 1.86
C ASP A 181 -5.75 -0.86 1.91
N PHE A 182 -4.72 -1.72 1.95
CA PHE A 182 -3.33 -1.26 1.88
C PHE A 182 -3.01 -0.57 0.55
N ALA A 183 -3.48 -1.13 -0.56
CA ALA A 183 -3.31 -0.53 -1.88
C ALA A 183 -3.96 0.86 -1.99
N ARG A 184 -5.17 1.02 -1.41
CA ARG A 184 -5.85 2.34 -1.34
C ARG A 184 -5.04 3.37 -0.56
N SER A 185 -4.33 2.94 0.48
CA SER A 185 -3.45 3.81 1.28
C SER A 185 -2.13 4.12 0.56
N HIS A 186 -1.74 3.33 -0.45
CA HIS A 186 -0.47 3.44 -1.20
C HIS A 186 -0.69 3.42 -2.72
N PRO A 187 -1.50 4.33 -3.30
CA PRO A 187 -1.92 4.24 -4.70
C PRO A 187 -0.76 4.35 -5.71
N ALA A 188 0.31 5.05 -5.36
CA ALA A 188 1.50 5.21 -6.20
C ALA A 188 2.54 4.07 -6.05
N GLY A 189 2.34 3.14 -5.11
CA GLY A 189 3.23 2.01 -4.90
C GLY A 189 2.98 0.88 -5.91
N ALA A 190 3.97 0.00 -6.11
CA ALA A 190 3.85 -1.16 -7.00
C ALA A 190 2.63 -2.05 -6.64
N LEU A 191 2.33 -2.21 -5.36
CA LEU A 191 1.16 -2.95 -4.90
C LEU A 191 -0.14 -2.23 -5.25
N GLY A 192 -0.20 -0.89 -5.11
CA GLY A 192 -1.34 -0.07 -5.51
C GLY A 192 -1.62 -0.18 -7.01
N ALA A 193 -0.60 0.00 -7.83
CA ALA A 193 -0.70 -0.16 -9.28
C ALA A 193 -1.22 -1.56 -9.66
N ARG A 194 -0.72 -2.60 -8.99
CA ARG A 194 -1.10 -3.99 -9.26
C ARG A 194 -2.56 -4.30 -8.90
N LEU A 195 -3.06 -3.79 -7.76
CA LEU A 195 -4.37 -4.18 -7.21
C LEU A 195 -5.51 -3.25 -7.61
N LEU A 196 -5.21 -1.96 -7.87
CA LEU A 196 -6.25 -0.94 -8.13
C LEU A 196 -6.48 -0.66 -9.61
N ASN A 197 -5.50 -0.95 -10.48
CA ASN A 197 -5.69 -0.69 -11.90
C ASN A 197 -6.65 -1.68 -12.54
N LYS A 198 -7.64 -1.11 -13.25
CA LYS A 198 -8.50 -1.82 -14.18
C LYS A 198 -7.96 -1.71 -15.60
N VAL A 199 -8.43 -2.56 -16.48
CA VAL A 199 -8.01 -2.58 -17.89
C VAL A 199 -8.24 -1.23 -18.56
N HIS A 200 -9.40 -0.56 -18.29
CA HIS A 200 -9.72 0.74 -18.87
C HIS A 200 -8.77 1.87 -18.48
N HIS A 201 -8.02 1.75 -17.35
CA HIS A 201 -7.00 2.73 -16.99
C HIS A 201 -5.73 2.65 -17.85
N LEU A 202 -5.53 1.53 -18.56
CA LEU A 202 -4.29 1.19 -19.24
C LEU A 202 -4.46 1.00 -20.73
N MET A 203 -5.68 0.71 -21.19
CA MET A 203 -6.00 0.41 -22.58
C MET A 203 -5.83 1.64 -23.47
N ARG A 204 -5.59 1.41 -24.74
CA ARG A 204 -5.66 2.44 -25.78
C ARG A 204 -7.12 2.71 -26.13
N THR A 205 -7.44 3.97 -26.36
CA THR A 205 -8.79 4.47 -26.64
C THR A 205 -8.83 5.28 -27.93
N ASP A 206 -10.00 5.60 -28.37
CA ASP A 206 -10.28 6.50 -29.50
C ASP A 206 -9.51 6.11 -30.78
N ASP A 207 -8.80 7.01 -31.42
CA ASP A 207 -8.05 6.78 -32.66
C ASP A 207 -6.87 5.79 -32.49
N ALA A 208 -6.50 5.45 -31.26
CA ALA A 208 -5.47 4.46 -31.00
C ALA A 208 -6.00 3.02 -30.95
N ILE A 209 -7.33 2.82 -31.05
CA ILE A 209 -7.93 1.48 -31.12
C ILE A 209 -7.73 0.93 -32.54
N PRO A 210 -7.04 -0.22 -32.69
CA PRO A 210 -6.91 -0.89 -33.97
C PRO A 210 -8.22 -1.61 -34.31
N GLN A 211 -9.03 -1.04 -35.22
CA GLN A 211 -10.31 -1.61 -35.57
C GLN A 211 -10.61 -1.47 -37.07
N VAL A 212 -11.27 -2.47 -37.62
CA VAL A 212 -11.80 -2.48 -38.99
C VAL A 212 -13.16 -3.18 -39.03
N LYS A 213 -13.91 -2.99 -40.12
CA LYS A 213 -15.16 -3.71 -40.37
C LYS A 213 -14.91 -5.05 -41.04
N LEU A 214 -15.93 -5.93 -41.04
CA LEU A 214 -15.88 -7.27 -41.66
C LEU A 214 -15.56 -7.26 -43.15
N ASP A 215 -16.05 -6.26 -43.87
CA ASP A 215 -15.90 -6.05 -45.33
C ASP A 215 -14.66 -5.21 -45.70
N THR A 216 -13.80 -4.89 -44.73
CA THR A 216 -12.52 -4.20 -44.99
C THR A 216 -11.55 -5.16 -45.68
N SER A 217 -10.80 -4.66 -46.71
CA SER A 217 -9.80 -5.49 -47.38
C SER A 217 -8.68 -5.93 -46.43
N VAL A 218 -8.09 -7.11 -46.66
CA VAL A 218 -6.89 -7.58 -45.93
C VAL A 218 -5.77 -6.56 -46.04
N MET A 219 -5.64 -5.85 -47.16
CA MET A 219 -4.67 -4.78 -47.39
C MET A 219 -4.87 -3.64 -46.37
N ASP A 220 -6.09 -3.14 -46.23
CA ASP A 220 -6.40 -2.03 -45.33
C ASP A 220 -6.30 -2.46 -43.89
N ALA A 221 -6.69 -3.69 -43.54
CA ALA A 221 -6.48 -4.26 -42.21
C ALA A 221 -4.99 -4.39 -41.85
N MET A 222 -4.12 -4.72 -42.80
CA MET A 222 -2.66 -4.74 -42.64
C MET A 222 -2.10 -3.33 -42.42
N LEU A 223 -2.62 -2.31 -43.13
CA LEU A 223 -2.23 -0.91 -42.90
C LEU A 223 -2.63 -0.47 -41.50
N GLU A 224 -3.82 -0.81 -41.03
CA GLU A 224 -4.29 -0.51 -39.68
C GLU A 224 -3.45 -1.23 -38.59
N LEU A 225 -3.08 -2.49 -38.80
CA LEU A 225 -2.17 -3.25 -37.94
C LEU A 225 -0.81 -2.54 -37.79
N SER A 226 -0.28 -2.04 -38.92
CA SER A 226 0.99 -1.30 -38.93
C SER A 226 0.87 0.09 -38.29
N ARG A 227 -0.26 0.79 -38.51
CA ARG A 227 -0.50 2.13 -37.98
C ARG A 227 -0.48 2.14 -36.42
N THR A 228 -1.15 1.19 -35.82
CA THR A 228 -1.31 1.16 -34.36
C THR A 228 -0.16 0.48 -33.63
N GLY A 229 0.55 -0.44 -34.27
CA GLY A 229 1.69 -1.16 -33.71
C GLY A 229 1.33 -2.01 -32.49
N LEU A 230 0.04 -2.36 -32.31
CA LEU A 230 -0.42 -3.16 -31.18
C LEU A 230 -0.19 -4.67 -31.37
N GLY A 231 -0.02 -5.10 -32.63
CA GLY A 231 0.13 -6.50 -33.01
C GLY A 231 -1.19 -7.23 -33.28
N LEU A 232 -2.31 -6.54 -33.22
CA LEU A 232 -3.62 -7.03 -33.62
C LEU A 232 -4.52 -5.89 -34.15
N VAL A 233 -5.55 -6.27 -34.90
CA VAL A 233 -6.68 -5.42 -35.29
C VAL A 233 -7.97 -6.13 -34.87
N ALA A 234 -8.87 -5.43 -34.21
CA ALA A 234 -10.21 -5.94 -33.92
C ALA A 234 -11.10 -5.83 -35.17
N VAL A 235 -11.73 -6.92 -35.53
CA VAL A 235 -12.69 -6.94 -36.66
C VAL A 235 -14.10 -6.91 -36.09
N CYS A 236 -14.83 -5.82 -36.38
CA CYS A 236 -16.13 -5.53 -35.76
C CYS A 236 -17.27 -5.56 -36.80
N ASP A 237 -18.48 -5.82 -36.33
CA ASP A 237 -19.69 -5.56 -37.10
C ASP A 237 -20.08 -4.07 -37.06
N ASP A 238 -21.17 -3.72 -37.77
CA ASP A 238 -21.67 -2.34 -37.85
C ASP A 238 -22.17 -1.78 -36.51
N ASP A 239 -22.50 -2.65 -35.57
CA ASP A 239 -22.93 -2.29 -34.20
C ASP A 239 -21.76 -2.16 -33.23
N GLY A 240 -20.51 -2.45 -33.66
CA GLY A 240 -19.29 -2.32 -32.88
C GLY A 240 -18.96 -3.56 -32.03
N TYR A 241 -19.60 -4.71 -32.25
CA TYR A 241 -19.26 -5.95 -31.59
C TYR A 241 -18.08 -6.63 -32.27
N VAL A 242 -17.12 -7.11 -31.46
CA VAL A 242 -15.94 -7.83 -31.97
C VAL A 242 -16.36 -9.21 -32.50
N LYS A 243 -16.12 -9.47 -33.76
CA LYS A 243 -16.39 -10.75 -34.44
C LYS A 243 -15.13 -11.60 -34.58
N GLY A 244 -13.97 -10.96 -34.62
CA GLY A 244 -12.69 -11.63 -34.69
C GLY A 244 -11.53 -10.70 -34.50
N VAL A 245 -10.33 -11.24 -34.60
CA VAL A 245 -9.08 -10.51 -34.57
C VAL A 245 -8.21 -10.87 -35.75
N PHE A 246 -7.50 -9.88 -36.28
CA PHE A 246 -6.54 -10.06 -37.37
C PHE A 246 -5.15 -9.65 -36.86
N THR A 247 -4.17 -10.54 -37.01
CA THR A 247 -2.81 -10.38 -36.46
C THR A 247 -1.77 -10.61 -37.58
N ASP A 248 -0.50 -10.31 -37.30
CA ASP A 248 0.63 -10.67 -38.18
C ASP A 248 0.67 -12.18 -38.47
N GLY A 249 0.26 -13.00 -37.49
CA GLY A 249 0.16 -14.45 -37.68
C GLY A 249 -0.94 -14.86 -38.67
N ASP A 250 -2.09 -14.18 -38.62
CA ASP A 250 -3.21 -14.41 -39.55
C ASP A 250 -2.83 -13.98 -40.96
N LEU A 251 -2.25 -12.79 -41.11
CA LEU A 251 -1.75 -12.29 -42.40
C LEU A 251 -0.76 -13.28 -43.03
N ARG A 252 0.20 -13.77 -42.23
CA ARG A 252 1.20 -14.72 -42.73
C ARG A 252 0.59 -16.03 -43.21
N ARG A 253 -0.35 -16.60 -42.45
CA ARG A 253 -1.09 -17.82 -42.84
C ARG A 253 -1.88 -17.59 -44.10
N TRP A 254 -2.64 -16.48 -44.13
CA TRP A 254 -3.45 -16.10 -45.31
C TRP A 254 -2.63 -16.05 -46.60
N LEU A 255 -1.46 -15.40 -46.57
CA LEU A 255 -0.59 -15.28 -47.75
C LEU A 255 0.06 -16.63 -48.15
N VAL A 256 0.45 -17.46 -47.17
CA VAL A 256 1.02 -18.80 -47.43
C VAL A 256 -0.01 -19.70 -48.10
N ASP A 257 -1.29 -19.58 -47.73
CA ASP A 257 -2.39 -20.36 -48.30
C ASP A 257 -2.90 -19.79 -49.63
N GLY A 258 -2.20 -18.78 -50.22
CA GLY A 258 -2.52 -18.18 -51.50
C GLY A 258 -3.65 -17.15 -51.48
N GLY A 259 -3.99 -16.64 -50.28
CA GLY A 259 -5.01 -15.60 -50.07
C GLY A 259 -4.58 -14.27 -50.70
N LYS A 260 -5.57 -13.49 -51.19
CA LYS A 260 -5.36 -12.20 -51.83
C LYS A 260 -5.58 -11.07 -50.88
N LEU A 261 -4.90 -9.95 -51.11
CA LEU A 261 -4.98 -8.76 -50.25
C LEU A 261 -6.26 -7.95 -50.43
N GLU A 262 -6.94 -8.13 -51.58
CA GLU A 262 -8.21 -7.48 -51.91
C GLU A 262 -9.43 -8.20 -51.31
N THR A 263 -9.24 -9.37 -50.70
CA THR A 263 -10.32 -10.14 -50.05
C THR A 263 -10.72 -9.49 -48.75
N ASP A 264 -11.95 -9.69 -48.33
CA ASP A 264 -12.45 -9.19 -47.03
C ASP A 264 -11.69 -9.82 -45.87
N VAL A 265 -11.38 -9.02 -44.84
CA VAL A 265 -10.64 -9.47 -43.66
C VAL A 265 -11.39 -10.55 -42.88
N SER A 266 -12.71 -10.62 -43.01
CA SER A 266 -13.55 -11.67 -42.40
C SER A 266 -13.16 -13.08 -42.83
N ASP A 267 -12.55 -13.26 -44.00
CA ASP A 267 -12.06 -14.55 -44.50
C ASP A 267 -10.68 -14.91 -43.97
N ALA A 268 -9.86 -13.91 -43.63
CA ALA A 268 -8.49 -14.06 -43.15
C ALA A 268 -8.34 -13.97 -41.62
N MET A 269 -9.32 -13.42 -40.93
CA MET A 269 -9.26 -13.24 -39.45
C MET A 269 -9.39 -14.56 -38.67
N THR A 270 -8.91 -14.57 -37.45
CA THR A 270 -9.31 -15.55 -36.45
C THR A 270 -10.68 -15.16 -35.90
N GLN A 271 -11.73 -15.97 -36.19
CA GLN A 271 -13.08 -15.73 -35.71
C GLN A 271 -13.20 -15.85 -34.21
N GLY A 272 -13.99 -15.04 -33.56
CA GLY A 272 -14.08 -14.91 -32.13
C GLY A 272 -12.80 -14.29 -31.57
N GLY A 273 -12.10 -15.03 -30.76
CA GLY A 273 -10.88 -14.54 -30.13
C GLY A 273 -11.13 -14.11 -28.67
N LEU A 274 -10.04 -13.88 -27.97
CA LEU A 274 -10.09 -13.38 -26.61
C LEU A 274 -10.40 -11.89 -26.61
N THR A 275 -11.44 -11.49 -25.90
CA THR A 275 -11.66 -10.10 -25.51
C THR A 275 -11.49 -9.96 -24.00
N LEU A 276 -11.08 -8.77 -23.54
CA LEU A 276 -10.98 -8.43 -22.12
C LEU A 276 -12.11 -7.44 -21.78
N ASN A 277 -12.67 -7.55 -20.58
CA ASN A 277 -13.65 -6.56 -20.12
C ASN A 277 -12.90 -5.35 -19.53
N ALA A 278 -13.34 -4.14 -19.87
CA ALA A 278 -12.75 -2.87 -19.44
C ALA A 278 -12.72 -2.72 -17.90
N GLU A 279 -13.71 -3.28 -17.19
CA GLU A 279 -13.84 -3.22 -15.74
C GLU A 279 -13.05 -4.31 -15.01
N SER A 280 -12.48 -5.28 -15.72
CA SER A 280 -11.63 -6.32 -15.12
C SER A 280 -10.37 -5.71 -14.48
N ARG A 281 -9.88 -6.34 -13.42
CA ARG A 281 -8.58 -5.96 -12.84
C ARG A 281 -7.46 -6.20 -13.85
N ALA A 282 -6.56 -5.23 -13.97
CA ALA A 282 -5.46 -5.29 -14.93
C ALA A 282 -4.55 -6.52 -14.71
N ILE A 283 -4.32 -6.89 -13.44
CA ILE A 283 -3.51 -8.07 -13.12
C ILE A 283 -4.16 -9.37 -13.62
N GLU A 284 -5.47 -9.53 -13.44
CA GLU A 284 -6.21 -10.71 -13.89
C GLU A 284 -6.23 -10.79 -15.43
N ALA A 285 -6.45 -9.65 -16.08
CA ALA A 285 -6.40 -9.55 -17.54
C ALA A 285 -5.03 -9.96 -18.11
N LYS A 286 -3.93 -9.48 -17.49
CA LYS A 286 -2.57 -9.87 -17.83
C LYS A 286 -2.35 -11.38 -17.68
N GLU A 287 -2.79 -11.97 -16.57
CA GLU A 287 -2.66 -13.42 -16.32
C GLU A 287 -3.40 -14.25 -17.39
N VAL A 288 -4.59 -13.79 -17.81
CA VAL A 288 -5.34 -14.43 -18.90
C VAL A 288 -4.56 -14.39 -20.20
N LEU A 289 -3.98 -13.24 -20.59
CA LEU A 289 -3.14 -13.12 -21.77
C LEU A 289 -1.94 -14.07 -21.71
N MET A 290 -1.23 -14.07 -20.59
CA MET A 290 -0.04 -14.93 -20.41
C MET A 290 -0.38 -16.41 -20.45
N LYS A 291 -1.44 -16.85 -19.77
CA LYS A 291 -1.89 -18.24 -19.76
C LYS A 291 -2.30 -18.73 -21.16
N ARG A 292 -2.92 -17.86 -21.96
CA ARG A 292 -3.31 -18.14 -23.34
C ARG A 292 -2.20 -17.92 -24.36
N LYS A 293 -1.03 -17.41 -23.93
CA LYS A 293 0.13 -17.06 -24.78
C LYS A 293 -0.26 -16.04 -25.88
N ILE A 294 -1.11 -15.08 -25.52
CA ILE A 294 -1.57 -13.99 -26.36
C ILE A 294 -0.89 -12.71 -25.90
N THR A 295 -0.39 -11.89 -26.82
CA THR A 295 0.34 -10.67 -26.50
C THR A 295 -0.52 -9.42 -26.44
N ALA A 296 -1.68 -9.42 -27.11
CA ALA A 296 -2.60 -8.30 -27.19
C ALA A 296 -4.04 -8.79 -27.32
N ALA A 297 -5.01 -7.99 -26.85
CA ALA A 297 -6.43 -8.30 -26.99
C ALA A 297 -7.27 -7.03 -27.17
N PRO A 298 -8.41 -7.10 -27.89
CA PRO A 298 -9.45 -6.10 -27.85
C PRO A 298 -10.06 -6.02 -26.45
N VAL A 299 -10.48 -4.81 -26.07
CA VAL A 299 -11.18 -4.57 -24.81
C VAL A 299 -12.62 -4.17 -25.13
N VAL A 300 -13.55 -4.80 -24.42
CA VAL A 300 -14.99 -4.57 -24.59
C VAL A 300 -15.60 -4.01 -23.31
N ASP A 301 -16.66 -3.24 -23.47
CA ASP A 301 -17.50 -2.78 -22.37
C ASP A 301 -18.42 -3.89 -21.84
N ASP A 302 -19.25 -3.57 -20.85
CA ASP A 302 -20.22 -4.51 -20.25
C ASP A 302 -21.32 -4.95 -21.23
N THR A 303 -21.50 -4.24 -22.35
CA THR A 303 -22.44 -4.61 -23.42
C THR A 303 -21.80 -5.51 -24.48
N GLY A 304 -20.47 -5.70 -24.42
CA GLY A 304 -19.68 -6.48 -25.37
C GLY A 304 -19.20 -5.69 -26.60
N ARG A 305 -19.36 -4.35 -26.61
CA ARG A 305 -18.86 -3.48 -27.69
C ARG A 305 -17.40 -3.13 -27.48
N LEU A 306 -16.68 -2.99 -28.60
CA LEU A 306 -15.28 -2.56 -28.56
C LEU A 306 -15.16 -1.16 -27.96
N CYS A 307 -14.37 -1.01 -26.91
CA CYS A 307 -14.10 0.27 -26.24
C CYS A 307 -12.60 0.55 -26.07
N GLY A 308 -11.74 -0.40 -26.40
CA GLY A 308 -10.29 -0.25 -26.29
C GLY A 308 -9.52 -1.44 -26.85
N ALA A 309 -8.20 -1.34 -26.74
CA ALA A 309 -7.28 -2.45 -27.00
C ALA A 309 -6.05 -2.33 -26.10
N ILE A 310 -5.45 -3.46 -25.74
CA ILE A 310 -4.32 -3.49 -24.82
C ILE A 310 -3.34 -4.60 -25.21
N ASN A 311 -2.06 -4.37 -24.93
CA ASN A 311 -1.03 -5.40 -25.09
C ASN A 311 -0.21 -5.59 -23.79
N LEU A 312 0.63 -6.62 -23.74
CA LEU A 312 1.48 -6.90 -22.56
C LEU A 312 2.43 -5.75 -22.21
N GLN A 313 2.87 -4.95 -23.22
CA GLN A 313 3.75 -3.81 -22.99
C GLN A 313 3.05 -2.71 -22.18
N ASP A 314 1.75 -2.49 -22.40
CA ASP A 314 0.96 -1.50 -21.66
C ASP A 314 0.88 -1.87 -20.17
N PHE A 315 0.75 -3.18 -19.82
CA PHE A 315 0.81 -3.65 -18.43
C PHE A 315 2.19 -3.47 -17.80
N TYR A 316 3.26 -3.73 -18.55
CA TYR A 316 4.64 -3.53 -18.04
C TYR A 316 4.94 -2.05 -17.78
N GLN A 317 4.52 -1.15 -18.68
CA GLN A 317 4.70 0.29 -18.49
C GLN A 317 3.94 0.81 -17.27
N ALA A 318 2.80 0.22 -16.96
CA ALA A 318 2.02 0.54 -15.77
C ALA A 318 2.57 -0.11 -14.48
N GLY A 319 3.68 -0.84 -14.52
CA GLY A 319 4.26 -1.51 -13.36
C GLY A 319 3.49 -2.73 -12.87
N ILE A 320 2.62 -3.31 -13.69
CA ILE A 320 1.88 -4.53 -13.40
C ILE A 320 2.73 -5.73 -13.85
N ILE A 321 3.65 -6.12 -12.98
CA ILE A 321 4.67 -7.15 -13.24
C ILE A 321 4.21 -8.51 -12.72
#